data_cd38736297a487fb2d8b3c6f00eabef4
#
_entry.id   cd38736297a487fb2d8b3c6f00eabef4
#
_cell.length_a   1.000
_cell.length_b   1.000
_cell.length_c   1.000
_cell.angle_alpha   90.00
_cell.angle_beta   90.00
_cell.angle_gamma   90.00
#
_symmetry.space_group_name_H-M   'P 1'
#
loop_
_entity.id
_entity.type
_entity.pdbx_description
1 polymer ?
#
loop_
_entity_poly.entity_id
_entity_poly.type
_entity_poly.pdbx_seq_one_letter_code
_entity_poly.pdbx_strand_id
1 'polypeptide(L)'
;MEFALEVKGLRKTYKEFGLKNISMKLPKGCVLGLIGENGSGKSTLLNAILGLIECDYESLRIFGQEYAGNEKQIKEEIAVIFDKTCYDLNFTPLFIGKILSNVYSNWDMEKYHMYLDRFELPKKKKLKEFSKGMKMKMEFAAALSHDPKLLILDEATSGLDPVFRDEILDILREYTEDEEHTILMSSHITSDLDKISDYIAFIHAGELLFTKTYDELQENYGVLNCGQRIFDALNREDIEAYRKDTYGYRVLVNNKQGIRKVFSDLEIEQATIEDVMLYCVRGEKVA
;
A
#
# COMPACT_ATOMS: atom_id res chain seq x y z
N MET A 1 -20.07 -8.27 2.48
CA MET A 1 -18.62 -8.15 2.30
C MET A 1 -18.04 -7.88 3.68
N GLU A 2 -17.13 -8.71 4.17
CA GLU A 2 -16.45 -8.50 5.44
C GLU A 2 -15.20 -7.63 5.22
N PHE A 3 -14.86 -6.80 6.20
CA PHE A 3 -13.69 -5.93 6.13
C PHE A 3 -12.61 -6.38 7.11
N ALA A 4 -11.38 -6.48 6.64
CA ALA A 4 -10.23 -6.71 7.50
C ALA A 4 -9.85 -5.44 8.27
N LEU A 5 -10.04 -4.26 7.65
CA LEU A 5 -9.78 -2.96 8.28
C LEU A 5 -10.88 -1.96 7.92
N GLU A 6 -11.42 -1.29 8.94
CA GLU A 6 -12.31 -0.15 8.80
C GLU A 6 -11.82 1.01 9.67
N VAL A 7 -11.53 2.13 9.00
CA VAL A 7 -11.13 3.39 9.65
C VAL A 7 -12.17 4.44 9.35
N LYS A 8 -12.64 5.15 10.35
CA LYS A 8 -13.58 6.26 10.19
C LYS A 8 -13.15 7.47 10.98
N GLY A 9 -13.00 8.59 10.29
CA GLY A 9 -12.76 9.89 10.89
C GLY A 9 -11.41 10.03 11.59
N LEU A 10 -10.38 9.29 11.17
CA LEU A 10 -9.06 9.33 11.80
C LEU A 10 -8.37 10.67 11.57
N ARG A 11 -7.87 11.27 12.66
CA ARG A 11 -7.19 12.57 12.68
C ARG A 11 -5.95 12.52 13.54
N LYS A 12 -4.90 13.18 13.09
CA LYS A 12 -3.68 13.40 13.86
C LYS A 12 -3.08 14.74 13.51
N THR A 13 -2.87 15.59 14.50
CA THR A 13 -2.32 16.92 14.27
C THR A 13 -0.89 17.01 14.81
N TYR A 14 0.01 17.53 13.98
CA TYR A 14 1.36 17.99 14.33
C TYR A 14 1.48 19.49 14.04
N LYS A 15 2.61 20.10 14.36
CA LYS A 15 2.78 21.56 14.16
C LYS A 15 2.64 22.01 12.70
N GLU A 16 3.18 21.23 11.77
CA GLU A 16 3.26 21.60 10.34
C GLU A 16 2.54 20.60 9.43
N PHE A 17 1.99 19.52 9.99
CA PHE A 17 1.36 18.44 9.23
C PHE A 17 0.24 17.79 10.05
N GLY A 18 -0.69 17.12 9.39
CA GLY A 18 -1.70 16.32 10.08
C GLY A 18 -2.52 15.46 9.13
N LEU A 19 -3.04 14.36 9.65
CA LEU A 19 -4.06 13.56 8.97
C LEU A 19 -5.42 14.21 9.19
N LYS A 20 -6.18 14.38 8.09
CA LYS A 20 -7.41 15.16 8.06
C LYS A 20 -8.62 14.26 7.77
N ASN A 21 -9.23 13.72 8.85
CA ASN A 21 -10.49 12.98 8.74
C ASN A 21 -10.46 11.78 7.78
N ILE A 22 -9.41 10.96 7.90
CA ILE A 22 -9.22 9.79 7.04
C ILE A 22 -10.30 8.75 7.33
N SER A 23 -10.98 8.31 6.26
CA SER A 23 -11.93 7.19 6.33
C SER A 23 -11.66 6.24 5.18
N MET A 24 -11.38 4.97 5.49
CA MET A 24 -11.07 3.95 4.50
C MET A 24 -11.53 2.57 4.97
N LYS A 25 -11.72 1.68 4.00
CA LYS A 25 -12.07 0.28 4.25
C LYS A 25 -11.22 -0.62 3.37
N LEU A 26 -10.77 -1.73 3.95
CA LEU A 26 -10.06 -2.77 3.25
C LEU A 26 -10.86 -4.07 3.39
N PRO A 27 -11.42 -4.60 2.29
CA PRO A 27 -12.10 -5.89 2.31
C PRO A 27 -11.14 -7.02 2.72
N LYS A 28 -11.68 -8.05 3.36
CA LYS A 28 -10.96 -9.27 3.68
C LYS A 28 -10.52 -9.97 2.39
N GLY A 29 -9.35 -10.58 2.39
CA GLY A 29 -8.80 -11.31 1.24
C GLY A 29 -8.24 -10.42 0.12
N CYS A 30 -8.14 -9.10 0.33
CA CYS A 30 -7.71 -8.17 -0.70
C CYS A 30 -6.38 -7.48 -0.36
N VAL A 31 -5.71 -7.01 -1.41
CA VAL A 31 -4.52 -6.18 -1.32
C VAL A 31 -4.89 -4.72 -1.57
N LEU A 32 -4.65 -3.84 -0.60
CA LEU A 32 -4.80 -2.40 -0.75
C LEU A 32 -3.43 -1.73 -0.82
N GLY A 33 -3.14 -1.11 -1.96
CA GLY A 33 -1.99 -0.24 -2.18
C GLY A 33 -2.26 1.18 -1.67
N LEU A 34 -1.51 1.63 -0.67
CA LEU A 34 -1.56 3.00 -0.17
C LEU A 34 -0.48 3.83 -0.84
N ILE A 35 -0.86 4.69 -1.76
CA ILE A 35 0.05 5.55 -2.53
C ILE A 35 0.05 6.99 -2.03
N GLY A 36 1.12 7.71 -2.34
CA GLY A 36 1.27 9.13 -2.04
C GLY A 36 2.73 9.56 -2.05
N GLU A 37 2.97 10.85 -2.19
CA GLU A 37 4.33 11.43 -2.14
C GLU A 37 4.99 11.20 -0.77
N ASN A 38 6.32 11.38 -0.72
CA ASN A 38 7.03 11.39 0.56
C ASN A 38 6.52 12.54 1.42
N GLY A 39 6.19 12.23 2.69
CA GLY A 39 5.58 13.22 3.60
C GLY A 39 4.06 13.38 3.44
N SER A 40 3.39 12.65 2.55
CA SER A 40 1.92 12.73 2.39
C SER A 40 1.11 12.22 3.59
N GLY A 41 1.74 11.38 4.46
CA GLY A 41 1.10 10.84 5.66
C GLY A 41 0.92 9.33 5.70
N LYS A 42 1.44 8.56 4.71
CA LYS A 42 1.30 7.09 4.67
C LYS A 42 1.75 6.42 5.97
N SER A 43 3.01 6.57 6.34
CA SER A 43 3.55 5.97 7.57
C SER A 43 2.88 6.50 8.84
N THR A 44 2.45 7.77 8.84
CA THR A 44 1.68 8.33 9.96
C THR A 44 0.32 7.65 10.09
N LEU A 45 -0.37 7.40 8.97
CA LEU A 45 -1.63 6.67 8.95
C LEU A 45 -1.46 5.23 9.44
N LEU A 46 -0.45 4.52 8.94
CA LEU A 46 -0.16 3.14 9.37
C LEU A 46 0.17 3.08 10.87
N ASN A 47 1.02 3.99 11.37
CA ASN A 47 1.35 4.06 12.79
C ASN A 47 0.13 4.39 13.67
N ALA A 48 -0.79 5.22 13.18
CA ALA A 48 -2.04 5.52 13.87
C ALA A 48 -2.98 4.31 13.94
N ILE A 49 -3.14 3.58 12.82
CA ILE A 49 -3.93 2.33 12.76
C ILE A 49 -3.38 1.27 13.72
N LEU A 50 -2.05 1.17 13.84
CA LEU A 50 -1.35 0.22 14.71
C LEU A 50 -1.35 0.64 16.20
N GLY A 51 -1.86 1.84 16.51
CA GLY A 51 -1.81 2.41 17.86
C GLY A 51 -0.39 2.72 18.35
N LEU A 52 0.55 2.93 17.43
CA LEU A 52 1.94 3.32 17.75
C LEU A 52 2.07 4.82 18.04
N ILE A 53 1.09 5.60 17.61
CA ILE A 53 0.95 7.04 17.91
C ILE A 53 -0.49 7.33 18.36
N GLU A 54 -0.65 8.26 19.28
CA GLU A 54 -1.97 8.74 19.68
C GLU A 54 -2.64 9.49 18.53
N CYS A 55 -3.92 9.19 18.29
CA CYS A 55 -4.75 9.86 17.29
C CYS A 55 -6.22 9.84 17.71
N ASP A 56 -7.01 10.72 17.12
CA ASP A 56 -8.47 10.74 17.29
C ASP A 56 -9.13 9.99 16.12
N TYR A 57 -10.20 9.25 16.38
CA TYR A 57 -11.02 8.60 15.35
C TYR A 57 -12.45 8.40 15.85
N GLU A 58 -13.40 8.30 14.91
CA GLU A 58 -14.78 7.95 15.24
C GLU A 58 -14.93 6.44 15.48
N SER A 59 -14.28 5.62 14.66
CA SER A 59 -14.22 4.17 14.78
C SER A 59 -12.98 3.62 14.10
N LEU A 60 -12.32 2.66 14.72
CA LEU A 60 -11.23 1.85 14.17
C LEU A 60 -11.53 0.39 14.47
N ARG A 61 -11.81 -0.38 13.43
CA ARG A 61 -12.11 -1.81 13.53
C ARG A 61 -11.15 -2.62 12.70
N ILE A 62 -10.72 -3.73 13.27
CA ILE A 62 -9.90 -4.73 12.57
C ILE A 62 -10.61 -6.07 12.76
N PHE A 63 -10.87 -6.76 11.66
CA PHE A 63 -11.70 -7.99 11.61
C PHE A 63 -13.07 -7.84 12.32
N GLY A 64 -13.70 -6.67 12.13
CA GLY A 64 -15.00 -6.34 12.75
C GLY A 64 -14.94 -6.00 14.25
N GLN A 65 -13.80 -6.16 14.91
CA GLN A 65 -13.59 -5.84 16.32
C GLN A 65 -13.13 -4.40 16.49
N GLU A 66 -13.69 -3.67 17.44
CA GLU A 66 -13.15 -2.36 17.83
C GLU A 66 -11.70 -2.51 18.31
N TYR A 67 -10.81 -1.63 17.81
CA TYR A 67 -9.39 -1.70 18.17
C TYR A 67 -9.19 -1.42 19.66
N ALA A 68 -9.83 -0.37 20.18
CA ALA A 68 -9.74 -0.01 21.58
C ALA A 68 -10.31 -1.13 22.48
N GLY A 69 -9.48 -1.62 23.38
CA GLY A 69 -9.81 -2.70 24.32
C GLY A 69 -9.55 -4.13 23.81
N ASN A 70 -9.24 -4.31 22.53
CA ASN A 70 -8.92 -5.59 21.92
C ASN A 70 -7.51 -5.64 21.30
N GLU A 71 -6.65 -4.65 21.61
CA GLU A 71 -5.35 -4.44 20.95
C GLU A 71 -4.46 -5.68 20.98
N LYS A 72 -4.46 -6.40 22.12
CA LYS A 72 -3.61 -7.58 22.27
C LYS A 72 -4.05 -8.70 21.33
N GLN A 73 -5.34 -9.00 21.29
CA GLN A 73 -5.88 -10.09 20.44
C GLN A 73 -5.70 -9.74 18.96
N ILE A 74 -5.99 -8.49 18.58
CA ILE A 74 -5.85 -8.00 17.22
C ILE A 74 -4.38 -8.08 16.77
N LYS A 75 -3.43 -7.69 17.63
CA LYS A 75 -1.99 -7.74 17.31
C LYS A 75 -1.43 -9.14 17.13
N GLU A 76 -2.06 -10.18 17.68
CA GLU A 76 -1.68 -11.57 17.40
C GLU A 76 -1.99 -11.98 15.94
N GLU A 77 -2.98 -11.33 15.32
CA GLU A 77 -3.43 -11.61 13.95
C GLU A 77 -2.85 -10.63 12.91
N ILE A 78 -1.95 -9.72 13.33
CA ILE A 78 -1.31 -8.74 12.45
C ILE A 78 0.19 -8.96 12.40
N ALA A 79 0.77 -8.85 11.20
CA ALA A 79 2.20 -8.63 11.04
C ALA A 79 2.46 -7.25 10.42
N VAL A 80 3.59 -6.66 10.79
CA VAL A 80 4.02 -5.37 10.25
C VAL A 80 5.47 -5.44 9.82
N ILE A 81 5.75 -4.97 8.61
CA ILE A 81 7.11 -4.81 8.09
C ILE A 81 7.32 -3.33 7.75
N PHE A 82 8.28 -2.72 8.42
CA PHE A 82 8.69 -1.34 8.18
C PHE A 82 9.89 -1.28 7.21
N ASP A 83 10.19 -0.09 6.70
CA ASP A 83 11.38 0.19 5.86
C ASP A 83 12.71 -0.10 6.58
N LYS A 84 12.69 -0.20 7.90
CA LYS A 84 13.83 -0.50 8.76
C LYS A 84 13.49 -1.59 9.74
N THR A 85 14.47 -2.48 9.99
CA THR A 85 14.29 -3.50 11.00
C THR A 85 14.09 -2.92 12.39
N CYS A 86 13.11 -3.48 13.11
CA CYS A 86 12.83 -3.17 14.52
C CYS A 86 13.57 -4.08 15.50
N TYR A 87 14.27 -5.12 15.03
CA TYR A 87 15.03 -6.04 15.89
C TYR A 87 16.37 -5.45 16.29
N ASP A 88 16.83 -5.81 17.51
CA ASP A 88 18.17 -5.48 17.96
C ASP A 88 19.22 -6.09 17.01
N LEU A 89 20.11 -5.24 16.53
CA LEU A 89 21.15 -5.61 15.56
C LEU A 89 22.17 -6.63 16.11
N ASN A 90 22.22 -6.86 17.42
CA ASN A 90 23.06 -7.90 18.02
C ASN A 90 22.38 -9.28 18.08
N PHE A 91 21.11 -9.37 17.74
CA PHE A 91 20.41 -10.65 17.68
C PHE A 91 20.77 -11.42 16.41
N THR A 92 20.59 -12.72 16.49
CA THR A 92 20.70 -13.64 15.36
C THR A 92 19.28 -14.07 14.92
N PRO A 93 19.06 -14.51 13.67
CA PRO A 93 17.77 -15.05 13.25
C PRO A 93 17.24 -16.15 14.19
N LEU A 94 18.09 -17.09 14.62
CA LEU A 94 17.67 -18.14 15.56
C LEU A 94 17.18 -17.58 16.90
N PHE A 95 17.82 -16.54 17.41
CA PHE A 95 17.40 -15.92 18.66
C PHE A 95 16.09 -15.16 18.51
N ILE A 96 15.89 -14.47 17.38
CA ILE A 96 14.64 -13.78 17.06
C ILE A 96 13.50 -14.79 16.96
N GLY A 97 13.67 -15.89 16.22
CA GLY A 97 12.65 -16.94 16.15
C GLY A 97 12.26 -17.49 17.52
N LYS A 98 13.24 -17.67 18.42
CA LYS A 98 12.97 -18.10 19.81
C LYS A 98 12.21 -17.03 20.61
N ILE A 99 12.45 -15.73 20.39
CA ILE A 99 11.69 -14.67 21.05
C ILE A 99 10.24 -14.69 20.52
N LEU A 100 10.06 -14.69 19.21
CA LEU A 100 8.75 -14.62 18.57
C LEU A 100 7.87 -15.83 18.88
N SER A 101 8.47 -17.01 19.04
CA SER A 101 7.73 -18.21 19.50
C SER A 101 7.17 -18.12 20.93
N ASN A 102 7.61 -17.14 21.72
CA ASN A 102 7.02 -16.85 23.03
C ASN A 102 6.05 -15.66 23.00
N VAL A 103 5.98 -14.94 21.88
CA VAL A 103 5.11 -13.77 21.71
C VAL A 103 3.84 -14.17 20.98
N TYR A 104 3.96 -14.91 19.88
CA TYR A 104 2.83 -15.32 19.05
C TYR A 104 2.39 -16.74 19.38
N SER A 105 1.11 -16.92 19.67
CA SER A 105 0.54 -18.22 20.00
C SER A 105 0.53 -19.21 18.83
N ASN A 106 0.43 -18.69 17.60
CA ASN A 106 0.40 -19.42 16.33
C ASN A 106 1.76 -19.41 15.59
N TRP A 107 2.87 -19.15 16.31
CA TRP A 107 4.20 -19.16 15.71
C TRP A 107 4.58 -20.54 15.18
N ASP A 108 4.93 -20.60 13.89
CA ASP A 108 5.44 -21.80 13.23
C ASP A 108 6.97 -21.71 13.04
N MET A 109 7.70 -22.47 13.86
CA MET A 109 9.16 -22.51 13.83
C MET A 109 9.68 -23.24 12.57
N GLU A 110 8.94 -24.20 12.03
CA GLU A 110 9.35 -24.93 10.82
C GLU A 110 9.20 -24.02 9.60
N LYS A 111 8.06 -23.32 9.48
CA LYS A 111 7.82 -22.28 8.47
C LYS A 111 8.87 -21.15 8.53
N TYR A 112 9.24 -20.74 9.75
CA TYR A 112 10.31 -19.76 9.95
C TYR A 112 11.66 -20.25 9.43
N HIS A 113 12.05 -21.48 9.76
CA HIS A 113 13.29 -22.07 9.27
C HIS A 113 13.28 -22.26 7.76
N MET A 114 12.16 -22.65 7.18
CA MET A 114 11.96 -22.75 5.73
C MET A 114 12.21 -21.41 5.04
N TYR A 115 11.63 -20.32 5.55
CA TYR A 115 11.88 -18.99 4.99
C TYR A 115 13.33 -18.53 5.15
N LEU A 116 13.98 -18.80 6.30
CA LEU A 116 15.40 -18.49 6.47
C LEU A 116 16.26 -19.21 5.43
N ASP A 117 15.95 -20.48 5.13
CA ASP A 117 16.67 -21.27 4.11
C ASP A 117 16.33 -20.77 2.69
N ARG A 118 15.05 -20.55 2.36
CA ARG A 118 14.60 -20.04 1.08
C ARG A 118 15.27 -18.70 0.73
N PHE A 119 15.40 -17.82 1.71
CA PHE A 119 16.01 -16.49 1.55
C PHE A 119 17.54 -16.49 1.72
N GLU A 120 18.14 -17.67 1.90
CA GLU A 120 19.59 -17.86 2.07
C GLU A 120 20.17 -17.05 3.22
N LEU A 121 19.45 -16.95 4.35
CA LEU A 121 19.87 -16.14 5.48
C LEU A 121 20.79 -16.92 6.46
N PRO A 122 21.93 -16.34 6.86
CA PRO A 122 22.85 -16.97 7.80
C PRO A 122 22.27 -16.98 9.21
N LYS A 123 21.71 -18.11 9.63
CA LYS A 123 20.92 -18.28 10.85
C LYS A 123 21.64 -17.88 12.16
N LYS A 124 22.98 -17.93 12.18
CA LYS A 124 23.82 -17.69 13.39
C LYS A 124 24.59 -16.37 13.38
N LYS A 125 24.56 -15.61 12.26
CA LYS A 125 25.18 -14.27 12.19
C LYS A 125 24.27 -13.23 12.82
N LYS A 126 24.86 -12.18 13.40
CA LYS A 126 24.11 -11.05 13.98
C LYS A 126 23.56 -10.16 12.88
N LEU A 127 22.40 -9.54 13.12
CA LEU A 127 21.77 -8.64 12.15
C LEU A 127 22.63 -7.42 11.77
N LYS A 128 23.55 -6.99 12.64
CA LYS A 128 24.50 -5.92 12.28
C LYS A 128 25.43 -6.27 11.12
N GLU A 129 25.60 -7.56 10.83
CA GLU A 129 26.40 -8.08 9.73
C GLU A 129 25.58 -8.27 8.44
N PHE A 130 24.25 -8.03 8.51
CA PHE A 130 23.34 -8.16 7.39
C PHE A 130 23.29 -6.88 6.55
N SER A 131 23.23 -7.03 5.23
CA SER A 131 22.88 -5.93 4.34
C SER A 131 21.45 -5.44 4.60
N LYS A 132 21.05 -4.32 4.02
CA LYS A 132 19.66 -3.83 4.12
C LYS A 132 18.68 -4.87 3.56
N GLY A 133 18.97 -5.47 2.39
CA GLY A 133 18.16 -6.52 1.79
C GLY A 133 18.04 -7.77 2.66
N MET A 134 19.15 -8.24 3.26
CA MET A 134 19.11 -9.39 4.17
C MET A 134 18.28 -9.12 5.42
N LYS A 135 18.29 -7.91 5.96
CA LYS A 135 17.43 -7.52 7.08
C LYS A 135 15.96 -7.57 6.67
N MET A 136 15.63 -7.07 5.50
CA MET A 136 14.27 -7.09 4.97
C MET A 136 13.80 -8.54 4.73
N LYS A 137 14.63 -9.40 4.15
CA LYS A 137 14.38 -10.85 4.04
C LYS A 137 14.05 -11.47 5.40
N MET A 138 14.77 -11.06 6.44
CA MET A 138 14.55 -11.52 7.82
C MET A 138 13.18 -11.04 8.36
N GLU A 139 12.78 -9.78 8.10
CA GLU A 139 11.47 -9.25 8.49
C GLU A 139 10.33 -10.04 7.83
N PHE A 140 10.44 -10.34 6.52
CA PHE A 140 9.46 -11.18 5.81
C PHE A 140 9.42 -12.61 6.39
N ALA A 141 10.57 -13.23 6.62
CA ALA A 141 10.62 -14.55 7.23
C ALA A 141 9.90 -14.58 8.59
N ALA A 142 10.13 -13.57 9.43
CA ALA A 142 9.46 -13.46 10.73
C ALA A 142 7.96 -13.19 10.60
N ALA A 143 7.57 -12.22 9.78
CA ALA A 143 6.19 -11.79 9.60
C ALA A 143 5.30 -12.94 9.10
N LEU A 144 5.75 -13.71 8.11
CA LEU A 144 4.98 -14.78 7.50
C LEU A 144 4.90 -16.06 8.34
N SER A 145 5.71 -16.16 9.41
CA SER A 145 5.82 -17.41 10.21
C SER A 145 4.81 -17.55 11.34
N HIS A 146 3.99 -16.53 11.61
CA HIS A 146 2.88 -16.65 12.57
C HIS A 146 1.50 -16.55 11.91
N ASP A 147 1.48 -16.63 10.58
CA ASP A 147 0.27 -16.68 9.75
C ASP A 147 -0.72 -15.53 10.03
N PRO A 148 -0.27 -14.27 9.92
CA PRO A 148 -1.11 -13.12 10.24
C PRO A 148 -2.24 -12.97 9.22
N LYS A 149 -3.45 -12.66 9.66
CA LYS A 149 -4.58 -12.38 8.76
C LYS A 149 -4.49 -11.01 8.08
N LEU A 150 -3.77 -10.07 8.68
CA LEU A 150 -3.49 -8.75 8.09
C LEU A 150 -1.99 -8.47 8.11
N LEU A 151 -1.40 -8.37 6.94
CA LEU A 151 -0.01 -7.99 6.74
C LEU A 151 0.07 -6.50 6.35
N ILE A 152 0.74 -5.69 7.15
CA ILE A 152 0.95 -4.27 6.90
C ILE A 152 2.39 -4.04 6.49
N LEU A 153 2.59 -3.47 5.29
CA LEU A 153 3.89 -3.22 4.70
C LEU A 153 4.11 -1.71 4.53
N ASP A 154 5.04 -1.13 5.27
CA ASP A 154 5.40 0.29 5.12
C ASP A 154 6.71 0.43 4.35
N GLU A 155 6.60 0.71 3.04
CA GLU A 155 7.74 0.85 2.10
C GLU A 155 8.67 -0.40 2.08
N ALA A 156 8.11 -1.58 2.35
CA ALA A 156 8.88 -2.80 2.60
C ALA A 156 9.62 -3.36 1.38
N THR A 157 9.21 -3.00 0.15
CA THR A 157 9.91 -3.38 -1.08
C THR A 157 10.99 -2.39 -1.50
N SER A 158 11.04 -1.22 -0.84
CA SER A 158 12.00 -0.16 -1.15
C SER A 158 13.44 -0.57 -0.83
N GLY A 159 14.30 -0.53 -1.87
CA GLY A 159 15.71 -0.86 -1.74
C GLY A 159 16.03 -2.36 -1.69
N LEU A 160 15.07 -3.22 -2.05
CA LEU A 160 15.32 -4.60 -2.43
C LEU A 160 15.94 -4.67 -3.82
N ASP A 161 16.77 -5.69 -4.06
CA ASP A 161 17.18 -6.00 -5.42
C ASP A 161 15.99 -6.49 -6.25
N PRO A 162 16.02 -6.31 -7.58
CA PRO A 162 14.87 -6.61 -8.44
C PRO A 162 14.42 -8.08 -8.37
N VAL A 163 15.34 -9.02 -8.20
CA VAL A 163 15.02 -10.46 -8.19
C VAL A 163 14.26 -10.80 -6.91
N PHE A 164 14.78 -10.39 -5.76
CA PHE A 164 14.07 -10.64 -4.49
C PHE A 164 12.76 -9.86 -4.37
N ARG A 165 12.70 -8.66 -4.96
CA ARG A 165 11.44 -7.90 -5.01
C ARG A 165 10.36 -8.65 -5.77
N ASP A 166 10.68 -9.23 -6.91
CA ASP A 166 9.75 -10.02 -7.70
C ASP A 166 9.33 -11.29 -6.95
N GLU A 167 10.30 -12.01 -6.34
CA GLU A 167 10.01 -13.17 -5.50
C GLU A 167 9.05 -12.84 -4.34
N ILE A 168 9.25 -11.71 -3.66
CA ILE A 168 8.38 -11.33 -2.54
C ILE A 168 6.98 -10.95 -3.01
N LEU A 169 6.85 -10.29 -4.16
CA LEU A 169 5.55 -9.98 -4.74
C LEU A 169 4.77 -11.25 -5.11
N ASP A 170 5.46 -12.28 -5.61
CA ASP A 170 4.83 -13.58 -5.87
C ASP A 170 4.37 -14.26 -4.57
N ILE A 171 5.22 -14.26 -3.53
CA ILE A 171 4.83 -14.77 -2.20
C ILE A 171 3.61 -14.02 -1.63
N LEU A 172 3.56 -12.70 -1.80
CA LEU A 172 2.44 -11.89 -1.32
C LEU A 172 1.16 -12.15 -2.10
N ARG A 173 1.26 -12.45 -3.39
CA ARG A 173 0.13 -12.85 -4.24
C ARG A 173 -0.40 -14.22 -3.81
N GLU A 174 0.48 -15.22 -3.69
CA GLU A 174 0.13 -16.54 -3.18
C GLU A 174 -0.52 -16.47 -1.78
N TYR A 175 -0.04 -15.53 -0.94
CA TYR A 175 -0.54 -15.34 0.42
C TYR A 175 -2.00 -14.89 0.50
N THR A 176 -2.52 -14.22 -0.52
CA THR A 176 -3.91 -13.74 -0.57
C THR A 176 -4.85 -14.65 -1.37
N GLU A 177 -4.37 -15.74 -1.99
CA GLU A 177 -5.19 -16.64 -2.82
C GLU A 177 -6.31 -17.35 -2.06
N ASP A 178 -6.16 -17.54 -0.76
CA ASP A 178 -7.17 -18.22 0.08
C ASP A 178 -8.30 -17.30 0.57
N GLU A 179 -8.25 -16.01 0.23
CA GLU A 179 -9.19 -14.95 0.65
C GLU A 179 -9.28 -14.74 2.18
N GLU A 180 -8.47 -15.44 2.97
CA GLU A 180 -8.39 -15.26 4.42
C GLU A 180 -7.34 -14.22 4.82
N HIS A 181 -6.32 -14.04 4.00
CA HIS A 181 -5.20 -13.16 4.24
C HIS A 181 -5.35 -11.85 3.49
N THR A 182 -5.04 -10.75 4.14
CA THR A 182 -5.24 -9.39 3.65
C THR A 182 -3.94 -8.60 3.73
N ILE A 183 -3.68 -7.74 2.77
CA ILE A 183 -2.46 -6.91 2.74
C ILE A 183 -2.82 -5.42 2.64
N LEU A 184 -2.21 -4.61 3.50
CA LEU A 184 -2.16 -3.15 3.37
C LEU A 184 -0.71 -2.75 3.10
N MET A 185 -0.41 -2.34 1.88
CA MET A 185 0.94 -2.03 1.45
C MET A 185 1.11 -0.57 1.08
N SER A 186 1.92 0.19 1.81
CA SER A 186 2.38 1.49 1.35
C SER A 186 3.57 1.34 0.41
N SER A 187 3.56 2.05 -0.70
CA SER A 187 4.69 2.09 -1.63
C SER A 187 4.73 3.41 -2.40
N HIS A 188 5.93 3.85 -2.73
CA HIS A 188 6.16 4.88 -3.75
C HIS A 188 6.57 4.25 -5.09
N ILE A 189 6.74 2.92 -5.15
CA ILE A 189 7.03 2.15 -6.35
C ILE A 189 5.69 1.62 -6.88
N THR A 190 5.06 2.40 -7.75
CA THR A 190 3.72 2.09 -8.27
C THR A 190 3.68 0.79 -9.07
N SER A 191 4.77 0.43 -9.73
CA SER A 191 4.87 -0.82 -10.48
C SER A 191 4.77 -2.09 -9.62
N ASP A 192 5.05 -2.03 -8.33
CA ASP A 192 4.82 -3.15 -7.42
C ASP A 192 3.32 -3.32 -7.16
N LEU A 193 2.62 -2.19 -6.96
CA LEU A 193 1.19 -2.17 -6.73
C LEU A 193 0.38 -2.55 -7.97
N ASP A 194 0.85 -2.16 -9.17
CA ASP A 194 0.27 -2.59 -10.44
C ASP A 194 0.23 -4.13 -10.58
N LYS A 195 1.13 -4.84 -9.88
CA LYS A 195 1.22 -6.31 -9.96
C LYS A 195 0.28 -7.04 -8.99
N ILE A 196 -0.02 -6.45 -7.83
CA ILE A 196 -0.67 -7.22 -6.74
C ILE A 196 -1.91 -6.55 -6.14
N SER A 197 -2.18 -5.26 -6.41
CA SER A 197 -3.23 -4.54 -5.69
C SER A 197 -4.62 -4.76 -6.29
N ASP A 198 -5.61 -5.04 -5.45
CA ASP A 198 -7.02 -5.04 -5.79
C ASP A 198 -7.63 -3.64 -5.62
N TYR A 199 -7.11 -2.88 -4.66
CA TYR A 199 -7.55 -1.52 -4.34
C TYR A 199 -6.36 -0.57 -4.27
N ILE A 200 -6.58 0.67 -4.68
CA ILE A 200 -5.62 1.77 -4.54
C ILE A 200 -6.26 2.88 -3.70
N ALA A 201 -5.60 3.24 -2.61
CA ALA A 201 -5.92 4.39 -1.77
C ALA A 201 -4.85 5.47 -1.96
N PHE A 202 -5.26 6.68 -2.31
CA PHE A 202 -4.34 7.79 -2.55
C PHE A 202 -4.42 8.82 -1.44
N ILE A 203 -3.30 9.02 -0.74
CA ILE A 203 -3.16 10.05 0.31
C ILE A 203 -2.25 11.17 -0.16
N HIS A 204 -2.71 12.43 -0.01
CA HIS A 204 -1.96 13.64 -0.32
C HIS A 204 -2.16 14.69 0.77
N ALA A 205 -1.08 15.31 1.24
CA ALA A 205 -1.09 16.36 2.29
C ALA A 205 -1.98 16.02 3.51
N GLY A 206 -1.98 14.74 3.92
CA GLY A 206 -2.76 14.24 5.05
C GLY A 206 -4.24 13.98 4.77
N GLU A 207 -4.69 14.07 3.53
CA GLU A 207 -6.06 13.78 3.09
C GLU A 207 -6.10 12.53 2.22
N LEU A 208 -7.10 11.68 2.41
CA LEU A 208 -7.38 10.57 1.51
C LEU A 208 -8.21 11.10 0.33
N LEU A 209 -7.61 11.18 -0.84
CA LEU A 209 -8.26 11.73 -2.02
C LEU A 209 -9.27 10.76 -2.63
N PHE A 210 -8.93 9.46 -2.68
CA PHE A 210 -9.83 8.40 -3.11
C PHE A 210 -9.38 7.03 -2.61
N THR A 211 -10.32 6.08 -2.62
CA THR A 211 -10.06 4.63 -2.62
C THR A 211 -10.86 4.03 -3.75
N LYS A 212 -10.19 3.36 -4.71
CA LYS A 212 -10.77 2.78 -5.91
C LYS A 212 -10.26 1.36 -6.12
N THR A 213 -11.04 0.53 -6.80
CA THR A 213 -10.53 -0.75 -7.27
C THR A 213 -9.48 -0.54 -8.37
N TYR A 214 -8.54 -1.46 -8.46
CA TYR A 214 -7.54 -1.41 -9.54
C TYR A 214 -8.21 -1.52 -10.92
N ASP A 215 -9.21 -2.38 -11.05
CA ASP A 215 -10.00 -2.52 -12.27
C ASP A 215 -10.70 -1.21 -12.66
N GLU A 216 -11.31 -0.49 -11.70
CA GLU A 216 -11.92 0.82 -11.96
C GLU A 216 -10.91 1.81 -12.54
N LEU A 217 -9.69 1.83 -12.01
CA LEU A 217 -8.61 2.67 -12.54
C LEU A 217 -8.18 2.22 -13.94
N GLN A 218 -8.08 0.91 -14.17
CA GLN A 218 -7.70 0.36 -15.46
C GLN A 218 -8.76 0.56 -16.55
N GLU A 219 -10.03 0.44 -16.21
CA GLU A 219 -11.12 0.53 -17.19
C GLU A 219 -11.49 1.98 -17.54
N ASN A 220 -11.50 2.87 -16.55
CA ASN A 220 -12.05 4.20 -16.72
C ASN A 220 -10.99 5.27 -16.99
N TYR A 221 -9.78 5.11 -16.44
CA TYR A 221 -8.74 6.13 -16.57
C TYR A 221 -7.87 5.92 -17.80
N GLY A 222 -7.47 7.03 -18.42
CA GLY A 222 -6.55 7.05 -19.55
C GLY A 222 -5.87 8.39 -19.70
N VAL A 223 -4.76 8.40 -20.41
CA VAL A 223 -4.03 9.63 -20.75
C VAL A 223 -4.22 9.94 -22.23
N LEU A 224 -4.72 11.13 -22.51
CA LEU A 224 -4.99 11.63 -23.86
C LEU A 224 -4.05 12.80 -24.17
N ASN A 225 -3.34 12.71 -25.28
CA ASN A 225 -2.59 13.83 -25.86
C ASN A 225 -3.42 14.48 -26.96
N CYS A 226 -3.76 15.77 -26.83
CA CYS A 226 -4.63 16.44 -27.79
C CYS A 226 -4.31 17.93 -27.98
N GLY A 227 -4.73 18.47 -29.12
CA GLY A 227 -4.70 19.91 -29.39
C GLY A 227 -5.88 20.64 -28.76
N GLN A 228 -5.83 22.00 -28.77
CA GLN A 228 -6.86 22.88 -28.20
C GLN A 228 -8.28 22.51 -28.63
N ARG A 229 -8.50 22.26 -29.94
CA ARG A 229 -9.84 21.97 -30.49
C ARG A 229 -10.48 20.72 -29.87
N ILE A 230 -9.69 19.67 -29.64
CA ILE A 230 -10.19 18.43 -29.02
C ILE A 230 -10.40 18.67 -27.54
N PHE A 231 -9.47 19.34 -26.86
CA PHE A 231 -9.60 19.67 -25.45
C PHE A 231 -10.88 20.45 -25.15
N ASP A 232 -11.23 21.45 -25.99
CA ASP A 232 -12.44 22.24 -25.84
C ASP A 232 -13.73 21.45 -26.14
N ALA A 233 -13.63 20.34 -26.90
CA ALA A 233 -14.73 19.47 -27.24
C ALA A 233 -14.96 18.31 -26.24
N LEU A 234 -14.04 18.08 -25.31
CA LEU A 234 -14.22 17.09 -24.23
C LEU A 234 -15.26 17.59 -23.21
N ASN A 235 -16.06 16.66 -22.70
CA ASN A 235 -16.90 16.97 -21.54
C ASN A 235 -16.01 17.23 -20.32
N ARG A 236 -16.27 18.32 -19.61
CA ARG A 236 -15.51 18.69 -18.41
C ARG A 236 -15.55 17.63 -17.31
N GLU A 237 -16.66 16.91 -17.18
CA GLU A 237 -16.84 15.82 -16.22
C GLU A 237 -15.97 14.59 -16.50
N ASP A 238 -15.56 14.41 -17.78
CA ASP A 238 -14.68 13.32 -18.20
C ASP A 238 -13.19 13.67 -17.99
N ILE A 239 -12.86 14.91 -17.61
CA ILE A 239 -11.49 15.38 -17.37
C ILE A 239 -11.21 15.35 -15.86
N GLU A 240 -10.34 14.45 -15.41
CA GLU A 240 -9.88 14.44 -14.02
C GLU A 240 -8.90 15.59 -13.74
N ALA A 241 -7.92 15.75 -14.62
CA ALA A 241 -6.95 16.84 -14.59
C ALA A 241 -6.20 16.94 -15.93
N TYR A 242 -5.56 18.07 -16.20
CA TYR A 242 -4.78 18.25 -17.41
C TYR A 242 -3.47 19.01 -17.14
N ARG A 243 -2.56 18.94 -18.12
CA ARG A 243 -1.36 19.76 -18.21
C ARG A 243 -1.28 20.35 -19.60
N LYS A 244 -0.98 21.64 -19.67
CA LYS A 244 -0.69 22.31 -20.92
C LYS A 244 0.81 22.22 -21.20
N ASP A 245 1.18 21.82 -22.40
CA ASP A 245 2.55 21.86 -22.88
C ASP A 245 2.69 22.75 -24.12
N THR A 246 3.86 22.76 -24.74
CA THR A 246 4.14 23.62 -25.91
C THR A 246 3.29 23.27 -27.15
N TYR A 247 2.81 22.03 -27.24
CA TYR A 247 2.16 21.50 -28.44
C TYR A 247 0.67 21.17 -28.23
N GLY A 248 0.15 21.31 -27.01
CA GLY A 248 -1.24 20.99 -26.71
C GLY A 248 -1.51 20.71 -25.25
N TYR A 249 -2.34 19.71 -25.03
CA TYR A 249 -2.78 19.28 -23.71
C TYR A 249 -2.51 17.80 -23.53
N ARG A 250 -2.02 17.43 -22.36
CA ARG A 250 -2.00 16.07 -21.87
C ARG A 250 -3.03 15.95 -20.77
N VAL A 251 -4.05 15.13 -20.98
CA VAL A 251 -5.27 15.10 -20.17
C VAL A 251 -5.41 13.72 -19.52
N LEU A 252 -5.56 13.66 -18.21
CA LEU A 252 -6.02 12.48 -17.50
C LEU A 252 -7.56 12.48 -17.57
N VAL A 253 -8.12 11.47 -18.20
CA VAL A 253 -9.57 11.28 -18.32
C VAL A 253 -10.02 10.15 -17.40
N ASN A 254 -11.26 10.26 -16.90
CA ASN A 254 -11.90 9.30 -15.98
C ASN A 254 -13.07 8.53 -16.62
N ASN A 255 -13.30 8.71 -17.92
CA ASN A 255 -14.32 8.02 -18.73
C ASN A 255 -13.75 7.65 -20.12
N LYS A 256 -12.67 6.90 -20.13
CA LYS A 256 -11.98 6.47 -21.36
C LYS A 256 -12.90 5.83 -22.38
N GLN A 257 -13.85 4.98 -21.95
CA GLN A 257 -14.75 4.29 -22.85
C GLN A 257 -15.80 5.22 -23.47
N GLY A 258 -16.30 6.20 -22.70
CA GLY A 258 -17.23 7.21 -23.21
C GLY A 258 -16.59 8.10 -24.27
N ILE A 259 -15.35 8.54 -24.02
CA ILE A 259 -14.59 9.36 -24.96
C ILE A 259 -14.29 8.62 -26.26
N ARG A 260 -13.89 7.35 -26.20
CA ARG A 260 -13.68 6.50 -27.40
C ARG A 260 -14.90 6.32 -28.27
N LYS A 261 -16.11 6.33 -27.70
CA LYS A 261 -17.37 6.26 -28.47
C LYS A 261 -17.64 7.54 -29.27
N VAL A 262 -17.24 8.70 -28.74
CA VAL A 262 -17.47 10.01 -29.38
C VAL A 262 -16.33 10.35 -30.34
N PHE A 263 -15.11 9.98 -29.98
CA PHE A 263 -13.90 10.30 -30.72
C PHE A 263 -13.14 8.99 -31.06
N SER A 264 -13.63 8.25 -32.05
CA SER A 264 -13.08 6.94 -32.45
C SER A 264 -11.60 6.97 -32.85
N ASP A 265 -11.13 8.09 -33.36
CA ASP A 265 -9.78 8.26 -33.91
C ASP A 265 -8.77 8.75 -32.88
N LEU A 266 -9.20 9.01 -31.63
CA LEU A 266 -8.31 9.44 -30.56
C LEU A 266 -7.60 8.24 -29.92
N GLU A 267 -6.29 8.31 -29.87
CA GLU A 267 -5.48 7.39 -29.10
C GLU A 267 -5.48 7.80 -27.63
N ILE A 268 -6.04 6.95 -26.77
CA ILE A 268 -6.05 7.11 -25.33
C ILE A 268 -5.16 6.04 -24.74
N GLU A 269 -4.01 6.44 -24.23
CA GLU A 269 -3.07 5.56 -23.54
C GLU A 269 -3.68 5.05 -22.23
N GLN A 270 -3.30 3.86 -21.80
CA GLN A 270 -3.67 3.34 -20.49
C GLN A 270 -2.99 4.17 -19.39
N ALA A 271 -3.78 4.74 -18.46
CA ALA A 271 -3.19 5.42 -17.32
C ALA A 271 -2.56 4.42 -16.35
N THR A 272 -1.35 4.72 -15.90
CA THR A 272 -0.69 4.02 -14.79
C THR A 272 -1.12 4.61 -13.46
N ILE A 273 -0.89 3.89 -12.34
CA ILE A 273 -1.08 4.46 -10.99
C ILE A 273 -0.25 5.73 -10.82
N GLU A 274 0.97 5.76 -11.39
CA GLU A 274 1.86 6.94 -11.35
C GLU A 274 1.25 8.14 -12.10
N ASP A 275 0.65 7.92 -13.28
CA ASP A 275 -0.05 8.99 -14.00
C ASP A 275 -1.19 9.56 -13.15
N VAL A 276 -2.06 8.70 -12.61
CA VAL A 276 -3.18 9.16 -11.76
C VAL A 276 -2.67 9.99 -10.59
N MET A 277 -1.64 9.50 -9.86
CA MET A 277 -1.04 10.22 -8.75
C MET A 277 -0.48 11.59 -9.19
N LEU A 278 0.29 11.61 -10.30
CA LEU A 278 0.95 12.81 -10.81
C LEU A 278 -0.05 13.89 -11.23
N TYR A 279 -1.16 13.49 -11.89
CA TYR A 279 -2.19 14.42 -12.33
C TYR A 279 -3.05 14.91 -11.17
N CYS A 280 -3.38 14.07 -10.20
CA CYS A 280 -4.12 14.49 -9.02
C CYS A 280 -3.37 15.54 -8.19
N VAL A 281 -2.02 15.48 -8.16
CA VAL A 281 -1.19 16.42 -7.38
C VAL A 281 -0.80 17.66 -8.16
N ARG A 282 -0.43 17.52 -9.43
CA ARG A 282 0.19 18.59 -10.24
C ARG A 282 -0.61 18.97 -11.48
N GLY A 283 -1.72 18.30 -11.74
CA GLY A 283 -2.61 18.65 -12.84
C GLY A 283 -3.47 19.86 -12.50
N GLU A 284 -3.80 20.63 -13.53
CA GLU A 284 -4.80 21.67 -13.45
C GLU A 284 -6.19 21.04 -13.54
N LYS A 285 -7.13 21.47 -12.70
CA LYS A 285 -8.54 21.05 -12.79
C LYS A 285 -9.30 21.99 -13.69
N VAL A 286 -10.23 21.43 -14.46
CA VAL A 286 -11.13 22.22 -15.29
C VAL A 286 -12.13 22.91 -14.35
N ALA A 287 -12.17 24.25 -14.40
CA ALA A 287 -13.09 25.08 -13.61
C ALA A 287 -14.55 24.96 -14.09
#